data_7b3b07b752b4a597a91bbcbe24372427
#
_entry.id   7b3b07b752b4a597a91bbcbe24372427
#
_cell.length_a   1.000
_cell.length_b   1.000
_cell.length_c   1.000
_cell.angle_alpha   90.00
_cell.angle_beta   90.00
_cell.angle_gamma   90.00
#
_symmetry.space_group_name_H-M   'P 1'
#
loop_
_entity.id
_entity.type
_entity.pdbx_description
1 polymer ?
#
loop_
_entity_poly.entity_id
_entity_poly.type
_entity_poly.pdbx_seq_one_letter_code
_entity_poly.pdbx_strand_id
1 'polypeptide(L)'
;PAMRGRMETGSDFENITHLVGFENVVPISLHTEEYKPFEGKSLAEIADMLGKDPYDALFDLLAAERCEAGMIDFIAAEEDIEAILRAPFSVPISDATYPVEGLCHPRVYGSAARFLAHYVRERGILTLPQAVHKLTMQSADRLGLSRKGRIAVGADADLCLFSPENIRENGAYTAPRQLASGMDAVFVAGVPEIMDGQFTGETRGRVLRAH
;
A
#
# COMPACT_ATOMS: atom_id res chain seq x y z
N PRO A 1 -25.97 17.49 13.54
CA PRO A 1 -25.91 17.26 15.02
C PRO A 1 -25.96 15.78 15.39
N ALA A 2 -26.91 14.99 14.85
CA ALA A 2 -27.06 13.58 15.25
C ALA A 2 -25.86 12.70 14.82
N MET A 3 -25.33 12.88 13.64
CA MET A 3 -24.15 12.13 13.14
C MET A 3 -22.91 12.49 13.95
N ARG A 4 -22.68 13.76 14.23
CA ARG A 4 -21.57 14.20 15.08
C ARG A 4 -21.62 13.58 16.47
N GLY A 5 -22.78 13.68 17.17
CA GLY A 5 -22.95 13.05 18.48
C GLY A 5 -22.69 11.54 18.46
N ARG A 6 -23.09 10.85 17.39
CA ARG A 6 -22.78 9.42 17.23
C ARG A 6 -21.30 9.15 17.02
N MET A 7 -20.57 9.99 16.27
CA MET A 7 -19.13 9.87 16.08
C MET A 7 -18.34 10.19 17.37
N GLU A 8 -18.80 11.15 18.17
CA GLU A 8 -18.13 11.53 19.42
C GLU A 8 -18.31 10.51 20.55
N THR A 9 -19.48 9.85 20.62
CA THR A 9 -19.86 8.98 21.75
C THR A 9 -20.28 7.57 21.39
N GLY A 10 -20.43 7.26 20.10
CA GLY A 10 -20.83 5.93 19.63
C GLY A 10 -19.70 4.91 19.79
N SER A 11 -20.07 3.70 20.22
CA SER A 11 -19.16 2.57 20.37
C SER A 11 -19.57 1.35 19.53
N ASP A 12 -20.56 1.51 18.68
CA ASP A 12 -21.14 0.44 17.85
C ASP A 12 -20.55 0.36 16.44
N PHE A 13 -19.55 1.21 16.14
CA PHE A 13 -18.81 1.23 14.90
C PHE A 13 -17.40 1.75 15.11
N GLU A 14 -16.50 1.39 14.20
CA GLU A 14 -15.13 1.92 14.19
C GLU A 14 -15.12 3.35 13.66
N ASN A 15 -14.52 4.26 14.44
CA ASN A 15 -14.35 5.65 14.06
C ASN A 15 -12.86 6.00 14.01
N ILE A 16 -12.32 6.05 12.81
CA ILE A 16 -10.88 6.28 12.56
C ILE A 16 -10.45 7.63 13.14
N THR A 17 -11.23 8.70 12.96
CA THR A 17 -10.86 10.02 13.49
C THR A 17 -10.83 10.06 15.02
N HIS A 18 -11.59 9.18 15.68
CA HIS A 18 -11.52 9.03 17.13
C HIS A 18 -10.31 8.21 17.57
N LEU A 19 -9.90 7.23 16.77
CA LEU A 19 -8.74 6.37 17.07
C LEU A 19 -7.43 7.12 16.91
N VAL A 20 -7.27 7.89 15.82
CA VAL A 20 -5.97 8.45 15.43
C VAL A 20 -5.92 9.97 15.46
N GLY A 21 -7.06 10.66 15.64
CA GLY A 21 -7.16 12.12 15.52
C GLY A 21 -7.31 12.60 14.09
N PHE A 22 -7.82 13.80 13.91
CA PHE A 22 -8.00 14.43 12.61
C PHE A 22 -6.68 14.77 11.91
N GLU A 23 -5.61 14.95 12.66
CA GLU A 23 -4.25 15.20 12.20
C GLU A 23 -3.61 14.02 11.49
N ASN A 24 -4.10 12.80 11.73
CA ASN A 24 -3.57 11.56 11.18
C ASN A 24 -4.45 10.96 10.07
N VAL A 25 -5.48 11.68 9.62
CA VAL A 25 -6.33 11.28 8.50
C VAL A 25 -6.14 12.27 7.35
N VAL A 26 -5.66 11.78 6.21
CA VAL A 26 -5.31 12.57 5.03
C VAL A 26 -6.20 12.16 3.85
N PRO A 27 -7.17 12.98 3.44
CA PRO A 27 -7.95 12.73 2.24
C PRO A 27 -7.09 12.75 0.97
N ILE A 28 -7.39 11.81 0.08
CA ILE A 28 -6.72 11.64 -1.21
C ILE A 28 -7.76 11.36 -2.31
N SER A 29 -7.33 11.43 -3.56
CA SER A 29 -8.20 11.18 -4.73
C SER A 29 -9.45 12.05 -4.71
N LEU A 30 -9.27 13.33 -4.44
CA LEU A 30 -10.36 14.31 -4.43
C LEU A 30 -10.72 14.71 -5.87
N HIS A 31 -12.02 14.77 -6.16
CA HIS A 31 -12.54 14.97 -7.52
C HIS A 31 -13.10 16.37 -7.75
N THR A 32 -13.65 17.02 -6.69
CA THR A 32 -14.25 18.33 -6.82
C THR A 32 -13.21 19.44 -6.87
N GLU A 33 -13.39 20.42 -7.72
CA GLU A 33 -12.48 21.56 -7.87
C GLU A 33 -12.29 22.34 -6.56
N GLU A 34 -13.34 22.37 -5.72
CA GLU A 34 -13.32 23.04 -4.42
C GLU A 34 -12.34 22.36 -3.46
N TYR A 35 -12.31 21.02 -3.43
CA TYR A 35 -11.52 20.24 -2.46
C TYR A 35 -10.18 19.76 -3.00
N LYS A 36 -9.96 19.73 -4.31
CA LYS A 36 -8.68 19.36 -4.93
C LYS A 36 -7.44 20.05 -4.31
N PRO A 37 -7.48 21.35 -3.97
CA PRO A 37 -6.34 22.02 -3.34
C PRO A 37 -5.95 21.48 -1.96
N PHE A 38 -6.85 20.73 -1.31
CA PHE A 38 -6.64 20.15 0.00
C PHE A 38 -6.10 18.71 -0.04
N GLU A 39 -5.99 18.13 -1.22
CA GLU A 39 -5.49 16.77 -1.37
C GLU A 39 -4.11 16.61 -0.74
N GLY A 40 -3.96 15.60 0.11
CA GLY A 40 -2.72 15.34 0.84
C GLY A 40 -2.49 16.18 2.10
N LYS A 41 -3.47 17.01 2.50
CA LYS A 41 -3.50 17.69 3.81
C LYS A 41 -4.32 16.88 4.80
N SER A 42 -3.95 16.93 6.08
CA SER A 42 -4.75 16.28 7.12
C SER A 42 -6.12 16.97 7.29
N LEU A 43 -7.09 16.22 7.80
CA LEU A 43 -8.41 16.80 8.12
C LEU A 43 -8.32 17.97 9.11
N ALA A 44 -7.36 17.94 10.05
CA ALA A 44 -7.12 19.06 10.95
C ALA A 44 -6.64 20.31 10.19
N GLU A 45 -5.66 20.17 9.28
CA GLU A 45 -5.19 21.27 8.43
C GLU A 45 -6.30 21.84 7.55
N ILE A 46 -7.13 20.95 6.96
CA ILE A 46 -8.27 21.36 6.13
C ILE A 46 -9.28 22.17 6.96
N ALA A 47 -9.60 21.71 8.17
CA ALA A 47 -10.50 22.40 9.08
C ALA A 47 -9.98 23.80 9.42
N ASP A 48 -8.71 23.93 9.78
CA ASP A 48 -8.05 25.20 10.06
C ASP A 48 -8.08 26.15 8.84
N MET A 49 -7.76 25.64 7.65
CA MET A 49 -7.78 26.43 6.40
C MET A 49 -9.20 26.93 6.04
N LEU A 50 -10.22 26.16 6.36
CA LEU A 50 -11.62 26.52 6.13
C LEU A 50 -12.23 27.34 7.27
N GLY A 51 -11.52 27.48 8.40
CA GLY A 51 -12.05 28.14 9.62
C GLY A 51 -13.25 27.39 10.20
N LYS A 52 -13.28 26.07 10.10
CA LYS A 52 -14.38 25.19 10.52
C LYS A 52 -13.96 24.24 11.65
N ASP A 53 -14.95 23.73 12.34
CA ASP A 53 -14.78 22.60 13.23
C ASP A 53 -14.37 21.35 12.41
N PRO A 54 -13.46 20.48 12.88
CA PRO A 54 -12.99 19.33 12.13
C PRO A 54 -14.10 18.36 11.69
N TYR A 55 -15.13 18.14 12.50
CA TYR A 55 -16.28 17.33 12.10
C TYR A 55 -17.08 17.97 10.95
N ASP A 56 -17.30 19.29 11.05
CA ASP A 56 -18.03 20.01 10.01
C ASP A 56 -17.24 20.02 8.69
N ALA A 57 -15.92 20.22 8.76
CA ALA A 57 -15.03 20.12 7.59
C ALA A 57 -15.06 18.72 6.96
N LEU A 58 -15.01 17.65 7.77
CA LEU A 58 -15.14 16.27 7.31
C LEU A 58 -16.48 16.01 6.63
N PHE A 59 -17.60 16.44 7.23
CA PHE A 59 -18.91 16.21 6.66
C PHE A 59 -19.13 16.98 5.34
N ASP A 60 -18.64 18.21 5.26
CA ASP A 60 -18.73 19.00 4.04
C ASP A 60 -17.89 18.38 2.91
N LEU A 61 -16.67 17.91 3.22
CA LEU A 61 -15.82 17.18 2.27
C LEU A 61 -16.51 15.90 1.78
N LEU A 62 -17.01 15.06 2.70
CA LEU A 62 -17.69 13.83 2.33
C LEU A 62 -18.93 14.08 1.49
N ALA A 63 -19.70 15.14 1.79
CA ALA A 63 -20.86 15.52 1.03
C ALA A 63 -20.48 15.99 -0.39
N ALA A 64 -19.46 16.84 -0.52
CA ALA A 64 -18.97 17.34 -1.80
C ALA A 64 -18.41 16.21 -2.67
N GLU A 65 -17.63 15.33 -2.11
CA GLU A 65 -17.02 14.18 -2.78
C GLU A 65 -17.96 12.96 -2.89
N ARG A 66 -19.23 13.08 -2.47
CA ARG A 66 -20.21 11.97 -2.50
C ARG A 66 -19.75 10.69 -1.81
N CYS A 67 -18.92 10.84 -0.77
CA CYS A 67 -18.26 9.73 -0.08
C CYS A 67 -17.34 8.88 -0.97
N GLU A 68 -16.84 9.42 -2.07
CA GLU A 68 -15.92 8.71 -3.00
C GLU A 68 -14.43 9.08 -2.75
N ALA A 69 -14.15 10.03 -1.87
CA ALA A 69 -12.79 10.37 -1.47
C ALA A 69 -12.08 9.18 -0.84
N GLY A 70 -10.85 8.92 -1.25
CA GLY A 70 -9.95 8.00 -0.56
C GLY A 70 -9.31 8.67 0.66
N MET A 71 -8.65 7.89 1.50
CA MET A 71 -7.86 8.41 2.61
C MET A 71 -6.59 7.61 2.84
N ILE A 72 -5.63 8.26 3.47
CA ILE A 72 -4.50 7.63 4.15
C ILE A 72 -4.68 7.92 5.64
N ASP A 73 -4.66 6.89 6.45
CA ASP A 73 -4.67 6.99 7.91
C ASP A 73 -3.34 6.51 8.49
N PHE A 74 -2.78 7.28 9.42
CA PHE A 74 -1.53 6.95 10.12
C PHE A 74 -1.89 6.29 11.46
N ILE A 75 -2.24 5.00 11.39
CA ILE A 75 -2.84 4.25 12.51
C ILE A 75 -1.88 3.27 13.17
N ALA A 76 -0.84 2.81 12.48
CA ALA A 76 0.05 1.76 12.98
C ALA A 76 1.38 2.33 13.47
N ALA A 77 1.84 1.84 14.61
CA ALA A 77 3.21 2.09 15.07
C ALA A 77 4.20 1.17 14.33
N GLU A 78 5.42 1.65 14.10
CA GLU A 78 6.45 0.88 13.38
C GLU A 78 6.80 -0.42 14.10
N GLU A 79 6.81 -0.40 15.43
CA GLU A 79 7.10 -1.56 16.28
C GLU A 79 6.06 -2.68 16.11
N ASP A 80 4.79 -2.31 15.95
CA ASP A 80 3.70 -3.26 15.70
C ASP A 80 3.83 -3.91 14.33
N ILE A 81 4.15 -3.10 13.31
CA ILE A 81 4.42 -3.59 11.95
C ILE A 81 5.58 -4.59 11.98
N GLU A 82 6.70 -4.24 12.64
CA GLU A 82 7.86 -5.12 12.76
C GLU A 82 7.52 -6.43 13.50
N ALA A 83 6.75 -6.35 14.58
CA ALA A 83 6.32 -7.55 15.33
C ALA A 83 5.47 -8.49 14.46
N ILE A 84 4.53 -7.92 13.70
CA ILE A 84 3.70 -8.68 12.75
C ILE A 84 4.57 -9.29 11.63
N LEU A 85 5.49 -8.52 11.06
CA LEU A 85 6.36 -9.01 9.98
C LEU A 85 7.30 -10.13 10.44
N ARG A 86 7.76 -10.12 11.71
CA ARG A 86 8.56 -11.20 12.31
C ARG A 86 7.76 -12.48 12.57
N ALA A 87 6.45 -12.37 12.74
CA ALA A 87 5.61 -13.54 13.04
C ALA A 87 5.72 -14.59 11.91
N PRO A 88 5.98 -15.87 12.22
CA PRO A 88 6.26 -16.89 11.19
C PRO A 88 5.08 -17.18 10.27
N PHE A 89 3.87 -16.91 10.73
CA PHE A 89 2.63 -17.12 9.98
C PHE A 89 2.16 -15.91 9.18
N SER A 90 2.78 -14.73 9.35
CA SER A 90 2.39 -13.52 8.63
C SER A 90 2.84 -13.58 7.17
N VAL A 91 2.00 -13.06 6.30
CA VAL A 91 2.25 -12.93 4.87
C VAL A 91 2.07 -11.46 4.49
N PRO A 92 3.13 -10.76 4.07
CA PRO A 92 3.03 -9.37 3.67
C PRO A 92 2.25 -9.24 2.35
N ILE A 93 1.34 -8.27 2.31
CA ILE A 93 0.58 -7.88 1.11
C ILE A 93 0.65 -6.36 0.94
N SER A 94 0.26 -5.86 -0.22
CA SER A 94 0.25 -4.41 -0.47
C SER A 94 -1.01 -3.73 0.07
N ASP A 95 -2.13 -4.43 0.13
CA ASP A 95 -3.46 -3.84 0.40
C ASP A 95 -3.72 -2.59 -0.46
N ALA A 96 -3.23 -2.62 -1.71
CA ALA A 96 -3.25 -1.46 -2.59
C ALA A 96 -4.59 -1.34 -3.31
N THR A 97 -5.14 -0.13 -3.28
CA THR A 97 -6.17 0.33 -4.20
C THR A 97 -5.50 1.18 -5.27
N TYR A 98 -6.01 1.13 -6.50
CA TYR A 98 -5.39 1.79 -7.66
C TYR A 98 -6.29 2.93 -8.16
N PRO A 99 -6.29 4.11 -7.53
CA PRO A 99 -7.06 5.24 -8.04
C PRO A 99 -6.49 5.67 -9.40
N VAL A 100 -7.39 6.01 -10.32
CA VAL A 100 -7.01 6.44 -11.68
C VAL A 100 -6.27 7.77 -11.63
N GLU A 101 -6.76 8.69 -10.80
CA GLU A 101 -6.25 10.06 -10.64
C GLU A 101 -5.92 10.38 -9.19
N GLY A 102 -5.31 11.53 -8.95
CA GLY A 102 -5.01 12.05 -7.63
C GLY A 102 -3.87 11.34 -6.91
N LEU A 103 -3.71 11.68 -5.65
CA LEU A 103 -2.75 11.01 -4.76
C LEU A 103 -3.24 9.60 -4.41
N CYS A 104 -2.30 8.72 -4.15
CA CYS A 104 -2.54 7.37 -3.64
C CYS A 104 -1.54 7.07 -2.53
N HIS A 105 -1.75 5.98 -1.82
CA HIS A 105 -0.74 5.51 -0.87
C HIS A 105 0.49 4.99 -1.64
N PRO A 106 1.74 5.29 -1.23
CA PRO A 106 2.97 4.79 -1.89
C PRO A 106 3.02 3.26 -2.02
N ARG A 107 2.31 2.53 -1.15
CA ARG A 107 2.19 1.07 -1.19
C ARG A 107 1.71 0.51 -2.53
N VAL A 108 1.03 1.32 -3.33
CA VAL A 108 0.58 0.94 -4.68
C VAL A 108 1.76 0.52 -5.56
N TYR A 109 2.87 1.26 -5.46
CA TYR A 109 4.04 1.08 -6.34
C TYR A 109 5.23 0.44 -5.62
N GLY A 110 5.30 0.51 -4.29
CA GLY A 110 6.53 0.26 -3.56
C GLY A 110 6.48 -0.84 -2.49
N SER A 111 5.35 -1.50 -2.18
CA SER A 111 5.23 -2.40 -1.03
C SER A 111 6.30 -3.48 -0.95
N ALA A 112 6.52 -4.25 -2.02
CA ALA A 112 7.51 -5.32 -2.00
C ALA A 112 8.94 -4.77 -1.91
N ALA A 113 9.22 -3.67 -2.63
CA ALA A 113 10.51 -3.00 -2.58
C ALA A 113 10.79 -2.41 -1.19
N ARG A 114 9.81 -1.76 -0.55
CA ARG A 114 9.91 -1.28 0.83
C ARG A 114 10.16 -2.42 1.81
N PHE A 115 9.46 -3.54 1.67
CA PHE A 115 9.67 -4.70 2.53
C PHE A 115 11.12 -5.18 2.48
N LEU A 116 11.68 -5.32 1.28
CA LEU A 116 13.06 -5.77 1.09
C LEU A 116 14.10 -4.70 1.47
N ALA A 117 13.86 -3.44 1.11
CA ALA A 117 14.80 -2.36 1.39
C ALA A 117 14.76 -1.95 2.86
N HIS A 118 13.61 -1.51 3.34
CA HIS A 118 13.47 -0.94 4.67
C HIS A 118 13.53 -2.01 5.75
N TYR A 119 12.63 -2.99 5.73
CA TYR A 119 12.51 -3.96 6.83
C TYR A 119 13.63 -5.02 6.84
N VAL A 120 14.13 -5.43 5.66
CA VAL A 120 15.19 -6.44 5.59
C VAL A 120 16.56 -5.80 5.62
N ARG A 121 16.87 -4.92 4.65
CA ARG A 121 18.24 -4.36 4.53
C ARG A 121 18.55 -3.33 5.62
N GLU A 122 17.66 -2.37 5.87
CA GLU A 122 17.94 -1.24 6.77
C GLU A 122 17.66 -1.59 8.24
N ARG A 123 16.50 -2.20 8.51
CA ARG A 123 16.07 -2.55 9.87
C ARG A 123 16.53 -3.92 10.33
N GLY A 124 16.88 -4.82 9.42
CA GLY A 124 17.38 -6.16 9.74
C GLY A 124 16.40 -7.04 10.53
N ILE A 125 15.07 -6.80 10.38
CA ILE A 125 14.05 -7.55 11.16
C ILE A 125 13.89 -8.99 10.70
N LEU A 126 14.27 -9.27 9.47
CA LEU A 126 14.28 -10.59 8.83
C LEU A 126 15.56 -10.74 7.99
N THR A 127 16.00 -11.98 7.80
CA THR A 127 17.01 -12.27 6.78
C THR A 127 16.39 -12.23 5.39
N LEU A 128 17.19 -11.97 4.35
CA LEU A 128 16.70 -11.95 2.97
C LEU A 128 16.01 -13.28 2.56
N PRO A 129 16.54 -14.47 2.88
CA PRO A 129 15.82 -15.72 2.59
C PRO A 129 14.45 -15.83 3.27
N GLN A 130 14.33 -15.38 4.54
CA GLN A 130 13.03 -15.37 5.23
C GLN A 130 12.03 -14.42 4.55
N ALA A 131 12.48 -13.25 4.15
CA ALA A 131 11.64 -12.28 3.48
C ALA A 131 11.19 -12.77 2.10
N VAL A 132 12.10 -13.31 1.30
CA VAL A 132 11.78 -13.92 0.00
C VAL A 132 10.79 -15.07 0.18
N HIS A 133 10.98 -15.95 1.16
CA HIS A 133 10.03 -17.02 1.46
C HIS A 133 8.63 -16.50 1.75
N LYS A 134 8.51 -15.45 2.58
CA LYS A 134 7.20 -14.83 2.90
C LYS A 134 6.52 -14.23 1.67
N LEU A 135 7.27 -13.55 0.80
CA LEU A 135 6.75 -12.94 -0.42
C LEU A 135 6.40 -13.95 -1.53
N THR A 136 6.90 -15.17 -1.46
CA THR A 136 6.81 -16.14 -2.56
C THR A 136 6.18 -17.47 -2.12
N MET A 137 6.97 -18.42 -1.65
CA MET A 137 6.50 -19.78 -1.38
C MET A 137 5.45 -19.83 -0.26
N GLN A 138 5.63 -19.10 0.83
CA GLN A 138 4.67 -19.08 1.94
C GLN A 138 3.30 -18.57 1.48
N SER A 139 3.29 -17.50 0.67
CA SER A 139 2.06 -16.95 0.09
C SER A 139 1.41 -17.94 -0.89
N ALA A 140 2.21 -18.54 -1.77
CA ALA A 140 1.74 -19.50 -2.76
C ALA A 140 1.14 -20.74 -2.10
N ASP A 141 1.80 -21.29 -1.09
CA ASP A 141 1.32 -22.47 -0.35
C ASP A 141 0.03 -22.18 0.41
N ARG A 142 -0.10 -20.98 1.00
CA ARG A 142 -1.34 -20.55 1.66
C ARG A 142 -2.53 -20.50 0.71
N LEU A 143 -2.29 -20.16 -0.55
CA LEU A 143 -3.31 -20.10 -1.61
C LEU A 143 -3.45 -21.40 -2.42
N GLY A 144 -2.70 -22.45 -2.08
CA GLY A 144 -2.74 -23.72 -2.81
C GLY A 144 -2.10 -23.68 -4.21
N LEU A 145 -1.23 -22.69 -4.47
CA LEU A 145 -0.58 -22.49 -5.77
C LEU A 145 0.72 -23.31 -5.88
N SER A 146 0.62 -24.61 -6.01
CA SER A 146 1.75 -25.56 -5.93
C SER A 146 2.87 -25.33 -6.95
N ARG A 147 2.58 -24.65 -8.08
CA ARG A 147 3.55 -24.33 -9.14
C ARG A 147 4.16 -22.95 -9.04
N LYS A 148 3.77 -22.14 -8.04
CA LYS A 148 4.21 -20.74 -7.83
C LYS A 148 5.12 -20.61 -6.63
N GLY A 149 5.86 -19.51 -6.58
CA GLY A 149 6.65 -19.11 -5.43
C GLY A 149 7.88 -19.97 -5.14
N ARG A 150 8.34 -20.79 -6.12
CA ARG A 150 9.47 -21.70 -5.95
C ARG A 150 10.24 -21.90 -7.25
N ILE A 151 11.54 -22.15 -7.14
CA ILE A 151 12.39 -22.56 -8.26
C ILE A 151 12.53 -24.08 -8.21
N ALA A 152 11.78 -24.79 -9.05
CA ALA A 152 11.79 -26.25 -9.13
C ALA A 152 11.42 -26.71 -10.54
N VAL A 153 11.82 -27.92 -10.92
CA VAL A 153 11.40 -28.54 -12.19
C VAL A 153 9.88 -28.68 -12.21
N GLY A 154 9.23 -28.17 -13.25
CA GLY A 154 7.77 -28.17 -13.39
C GLY A 154 7.06 -27.00 -12.73
N ALA A 155 7.75 -26.12 -12.01
CA ALA A 155 7.19 -24.85 -11.55
C ALA A 155 7.03 -23.85 -12.71
N ASP A 156 6.16 -22.87 -12.52
CA ASP A 156 6.00 -21.78 -13.48
C ASP A 156 7.22 -20.83 -13.37
N ALA A 157 7.71 -20.39 -14.53
CA ALA A 157 8.88 -19.51 -14.59
C ALA A 157 8.48 -18.03 -14.36
N ASP A 158 7.95 -17.74 -13.18
CA ASP A 158 7.72 -16.37 -12.69
C ASP A 158 8.89 -16.01 -11.78
N LEU A 159 9.82 -15.23 -12.31
CA LEU A 159 11.12 -14.98 -11.67
C LEU A 159 11.37 -13.47 -11.54
N CYS A 160 11.98 -13.07 -10.43
CA CYS A 160 12.51 -11.72 -10.24
C CYS A 160 14.02 -11.82 -10.00
N LEU A 161 14.80 -11.05 -10.77
CA LEU A 161 16.21 -10.81 -10.54
C LEU A 161 16.37 -9.39 -10.01
N PHE A 162 16.97 -9.24 -8.85
CA PHE A 162 17.18 -7.94 -8.21
C PHE A 162 18.48 -7.91 -7.40
N SER A 163 19.03 -6.72 -7.20
CA SER A 163 20.14 -6.48 -6.28
C SER A 163 19.57 -6.10 -4.90
N PRO A 164 19.86 -6.88 -3.84
CA PRO A 164 19.44 -6.54 -2.48
C PRO A 164 19.94 -5.17 -2.02
N GLU A 165 21.09 -4.73 -2.52
CA GLU A 165 21.69 -3.43 -2.20
C GLU A 165 20.99 -2.26 -2.91
N ASN A 166 20.43 -2.53 -4.09
CA ASN A 166 19.89 -1.49 -4.96
C ASN A 166 18.36 -1.40 -4.94
N ILE A 167 17.66 -2.44 -4.45
CA ILE A 167 16.20 -2.41 -4.39
C ILE A 167 15.72 -1.23 -3.52
N ARG A 168 14.80 -0.41 -4.05
CA ARG A 168 14.29 0.80 -3.40
C ARG A 168 12.82 1.05 -3.72
N GLU A 169 12.08 1.48 -2.71
CA GLU A 169 10.85 2.24 -2.87
C GLU A 169 11.22 3.68 -3.20
N ASN A 170 10.67 4.23 -4.26
CA ASN A 170 10.94 5.61 -4.68
C ASN A 170 9.74 6.54 -4.38
N GLY A 171 8.57 5.97 -4.08
CA GLY A 171 7.37 6.72 -3.77
C GLY A 171 7.42 7.37 -2.40
N ALA A 172 6.85 8.57 -2.29
CA ALA A 172 6.58 9.26 -1.04
C ALA A 172 5.10 9.64 -0.98
N TYR A 173 4.56 9.97 0.19
CA TYR A 173 3.16 10.37 0.34
C TYR A 173 2.79 11.60 -0.51
N THR A 174 3.75 12.50 -0.76
CA THR A 174 3.58 13.69 -1.62
C THR A 174 3.84 13.42 -3.11
N ALA A 175 4.48 12.30 -3.45
CA ALA A 175 4.80 11.88 -4.82
C ALA A 175 4.77 10.35 -4.93
N PRO A 176 3.59 9.73 -4.76
CA PRO A 176 3.48 8.28 -4.59
C PRO A 176 3.64 7.48 -5.87
N ARG A 177 3.35 8.07 -7.04
CA ARG A 177 3.34 7.39 -8.34
C ARG A 177 4.75 7.23 -8.91
N GLN A 178 5.63 6.57 -8.15
CA GLN A 178 7.00 6.28 -8.51
C GLN A 178 7.21 4.77 -8.55
N LEU A 179 7.66 4.24 -9.68
CA LEU A 179 8.04 2.83 -9.78
C LEU A 179 9.23 2.54 -8.87
N ALA A 180 9.22 1.38 -8.24
CA ALA A 180 10.37 0.88 -7.50
C ALA A 180 11.58 0.70 -8.44
N SER A 181 12.79 0.76 -7.90
CA SER A 181 14.03 0.53 -8.63
C SER A 181 14.84 -0.61 -8.03
N GLY A 182 15.86 -1.11 -8.77
CA GLY A 182 16.71 -2.22 -8.36
C GLY A 182 16.17 -3.59 -8.75
N MET A 183 15.14 -3.66 -9.60
CA MET A 183 14.75 -4.86 -10.33
C MET A 183 15.50 -4.91 -11.65
N ASP A 184 16.40 -5.87 -11.82
CA ASP A 184 17.18 -6.05 -13.05
C ASP A 184 16.34 -6.74 -14.12
N ALA A 185 15.58 -7.81 -13.73
CA ALA A 185 14.68 -8.49 -14.64
C ALA A 185 13.46 -9.07 -13.91
N VAL A 186 12.32 -9.12 -14.61
CA VAL A 186 11.12 -9.81 -14.18
C VAL A 186 10.62 -10.66 -15.33
N PHE A 187 10.42 -11.96 -15.06
CA PHE A 187 9.86 -12.90 -16.01
C PHE A 187 8.48 -13.36 -15.53
N VAL A 188 7.52 -13.38 -16.42
CA VAL A 188 6.20 -13.97 -16.20
C VAL A 188 5.97 -15.08 -17.22
N ALA A 189 5.71 -16.28 -16.73
CA ALA A 189 5.59 -17.49 -17.57
C ALA A 189 6.80 -17.70 -18.50
N GLY A 190 8.00 -17.35 -18.06
CA GLY A 190 9.26 -17.46 -18.79
C GLY A 190 9.53 -16.37 -19.83
N VAL A 191 8.64 -15.38 -19.95
CA VAL A 191 8.82 -14.25 -20.86
C VAL A 191 9.26 -13.02 -20.05
N PRO A 192 10.34 -12.32 -20.47
CA PRO A 192 10.80 -11.13 -19.76
C PRO A 192 9.81 -9.97 -19.98
N GLU A 193 9.22 -9.47 -18.90
CA GLU A 193 8.38 -8.27 -18.88
C GLU A 193 9.18 -7.03 -18.44
N ILE A 194 10.25 -7.23 -17.63
CA ILE A 194 11.24 -6.20 -17.30
C ILE A 194 12.61 -6.76 -17.61
N MET A 195 13.46 -5.96 -18.29
CA MET A 195 14.87 -6.22 -18.53
C MET A 195 15.66 -4.94 -18.33
N ASP A 196 16.79 -5.02 -17.62
CA ASP A 196 17.63 -3.87 -17.28
C ASP A 196 16.82 -2.71 -16.64
N GLY A 197 15.83 -3.08 -15.81
CA GLY A 197 14.95 -2.14 -15.13
C GLY A 197 13.91 -1.46 -16.04
N GLN A 198 13.78 -1.86 -17.30
CA GLN A 198 12.86 -1.27 -18.26
C GLN A 198 11.76 -2.25 -18.67
N PHE A 199 10.53 -1.75 -18.80
CA PHE A 199 9.40 -2.54 -19.30
C PHE A 199 9.58 -2.89 -20.78
N THR A 200 9.47 -4.16 -21.12
CA THR A 200 9.72 -4.67 -22.49
C THR A 200 8.55 -4.47 -23.46
N GLY A 201 7.37 -4.13 -22.92
CA GLY A 201 6.12 -4.09 -23.69
C GLY A 201 5.35 -5.43 -23.67
N GLU A 202 5.95 -6.52 -23.18
CA GLU A 202 5.28 -7.81 -23.05
C GLU A 202 4.42 -7.86 -21.76
N THR A 203 3.28 -8.54 -21.84
CA THR A 203 2.40 -8.82 -20.70
C THR A 203 1.90 -10.25 -20.80
N ARG A 204 2.30 -11.10 -19.85
CA ARG A 204 1.99 -12.55 -19.83
C ARG A 204 1.23 -12.97 -18.57
N GLY A 205 0.85 -11.99 -17.76
CA GLY A 205 0.03 -12.22 -16.57
C GLY A 205 -1.32 -12.83 -16.93
N ARG A 206 -1.82 -13.71 -16.07
CA ARG A 206 -3.14 -14.32 -16.20
C ARG A 206 -3.85 -14.37 -14.85
N VAL A 207 -5.18 -14.33 -14.89
CA VAL A 207 -6.00 -14.54 -13.70
C VAL A 207 -5.88 -16.01 -13.26
N LEU A 208 -5.42 -16.23 -12.03
CA LEU A 208 -5.40 -17.54 -11.41
C LEU A 208 -6.78 -17.80 -10.76
N ARG A 209 -7.30 -19.01 -10.93
CA ARG A 209 -8.56 -19.44 -10.31
C ARG A 209 -8.30 -20.64 -9.43
N ALA A 210 -8.96 -20.71 -8.27
CA ALA A 210 -9.02 -21.94 -7.49
C ALA A 210 -9.74 -23.03 -8.30
N HIS A 211 -9.24 -24.24 -8.23
CA HIS A 211 -9.84 -25.44 -8.85
C HIS A 211 -10.58 -26.24 -7.79
#